data_d386cb8e02328c44cbc857fc5f0e38b0
#
_entry.id   d386cb8e02328c44cbc857fc5f0e38b0
#
_cell.length_a   1.000
_cell.length_b   1.000
_cell.length_c   1.000
_cell.angle_alpha   90.00
_cell.angle_beta   90.00
_cell.angle_gamma   90.00
#
_symmetry.space_group_name_H-M   'P 1'
#
loop_
_entity.id
_entity.type
_entity.pdbx_description
1 polymer ?
#
loop_
_entity_poly.entity_id
_entity_poly.type
_entity_poly.pdbx_seq_one_letter_code
_entity_poly.pdbx_strand_id
1 'polypeptide(L)'
;MNSIFLRLYGGLLLALCFIGAITYASVELVNHYRSDLYREAMARGTFYLMAEGYQRYESQERERWSQVLSKLFNAEITLKNAQELQLGYREDLHLSDGLVVMRLNDSEGYADILFQLPGEDAYITTRMTKVSEQQARATAVLVLNHLSHFPEDEWEQAL
;
A
#
# COMPACT_ATOMS: atom_id res chain seq x y z
N MET A 1 -12.93 48.38 36.78
CA MET A 1 -13.79 47.17 36.65
C MET A 1 -13.50 46.33 35.42
N ASN A 2 -12.83 46.84 34.38
CA ASN A 2 -12.61 46.11 33.12
C ASN A 2 -11.54 45.01 33.15
N SER A 3 -10.65 45.01 34.16
CA SER A 3 -9.51 44.05 34.21
C SER A 3 -9.93 42.61 34.54
N ILE A 4 -10.98 42.42 35.36
CA ILE A 4 -11.44 41.07 35.74
C ILE A 4 -12.17 40.40 34.58
N PHE A 5 -13.02 41.15 33.87
CA PHE A 5 -13.70 40.67 32.67
C PHE A 5 -12.71 40.28 31.56
N LEU A 6 -11.69 41.13 31.34
CA LEU A 6 -10.66 40.85 30.33
C LEU A 6 -9.86 39.57 30.64
N ARG A 7 -9.54 39.33 31.91
CA ARG A 7 -8.85 38.11 32.36
C ARG A 7 -9.73 36.86 32.18
N LEU A 8 -11.02 36.98 32.51
CA LEU A 8 -11.96 35.87 32.43
C LEU A 8 -12.26 35.50 30.96
N TYR A 9 -12.55 36.50 30.11
CA TYR A 9 -12.76 36.29 28.71
C TYR A 9 -11.49 35.84 27.97
N GLY A 10 -10.33 36.41 28.32
CA GLY A 10 -9.04 36.00 27.76
C GLY A 10 -8.71 34.54 28.10
N GLY A 11 -8.96 34.12 29.34
CA GLY A 11 -8.79 32.74 29.76
C GLY A 11 -9.72 31.77 29.06
N LEU A 12 -11.00 32.13 28.89
CA LEU A 12 -11.98 31.32 28.19
C LEU A 12 -11.62 31.17 26.70
N LEU A 13 -11.22 32.26 26.06
CA LEU A 13 -10.81 32.27 24.65
C LEU A 13 -9.56 31.42 24.44
N LEU A 14 -8.60 31.51 25.34
CA LEU A 14 -7.37 30.72 25.31
C LEU A 14 -7.66 29.23 25.49
N ALA A 15 -8.56 28.87 26.39
CA ALA A 15 -9.00 27.49 26.59
C ALA A 15 -9.70 26.92 25.34
N LEU A 16 -10.58 27.71 24.71
CA LEU A 16 -11.24 27.31 23.47
C LEU A 16 -10.24 27.11 22.32
N CYS A 17 -9.25 27.99 22.17
CA CYS A 17 -8.19 27.84 21.18
C CYS A 17 -7.36 26.57 21.45
N PHE A 18 -7.07 26.27 22.70
CA PHE A 18 -6.32 25.07 23.08
C PHE A 18 -7.07 23.79 22.78
N ILE A 19 -8.37 23.74 23.11
CA ILE A 19 -9.24 22.61 22.76
C ILE A 19 -9.33 22.43 21.24
N GLY A 20 -9.51 23.53 20.51
CA GLY A 20 -9.53 23.49 19.04
C GLY A 20 -8.24 22.97 18.42
N ALA A 21 -7.09 23.40 18.95
CA ALA A 21 -5.79 22.94 18.49
C ALA A 21 -5.55 21.44 18.77
N ILE A 22 -5.94 20.97 19.97
CA ILE A 22 -5.83 19.55 20.32
C ILE A 22 -6.75 18.70 19.44
N THR A 23 -7.98 19.15 19.22
CA THR A 23 -8.94 18.45 18.36
C THR A 23 -8.42 18.34 16.93
N TYR A 24 -7.93 19.45 16.38
CA TYR A 24 -7.34 19.48 15.04
C TYR A 24 -6.15 18.51 14.93
N ALA A 25 -5.20 18.58 15.86
CA ALA A 25 -4.04 17.70 15.88
C ALA A 25 -4.44 16.21 16.00
N SER A 26 -5.47 15.92 16.80
CA SER A 26 -5.97 14.54 16.97
C SER A 26 -6.61 14.01 15.68
N VAL A 27 -7.41 14.82 15.01
CA VAL A 27 -8.04 14.45 13.73
C VAL A 27 -6.97 14.22 12.64
N GLU A 28 -5.98 15.10 12.56
CA GLU A 28 -4.87 14.98 11.61
C GLU A 28 -4.09 13.67 11.84
N LEU A 29 -3.76 13.37 13.10
CA LEU A 29 -3.06 12.15 13.47
C LEU A 29 -3.85 10.88 13.11
N VAL A 30 -5.16 10.87 13.41
CA VAL A 30 -6.04 9.73 13.09
C VAL A 30 -6.20 9.56 11.59
N ASN A 31 -6.34 10.64 10.84
CA ASN A 31 -6.45 10.58 9.39
C ASN A 31 -5.16 10.07 8.75
N HIS A 32 -4.00 10.52 9.24
CA HIS A 32 -2.70 10.03 8.78
C HIS A 32 -2.56 8.53 9.02
N TYR A 33 -2.82 8.08 10.23
CA TYR A 33 -2.76 6.67 10.62
C TYR A 33 -3.73 5.78 9.80
N ARG A 34 -4.97 6.25 9.60
CA ARG A 34 -5.94 5.53 8.77
C ARG A 34 -5.51 5.45 7.30
N SER A 35 -4.97 6.54 6.76
CA SER A 35 -4.49 6.56 5.38
C SER A 35 -3.41 5.52 5.13
N ASP A 36 -2.48 5.37 6.08
CA ASP A 36 -1.39 4.40 5.96
C ASP A 36 -1.89 2.97 6.03
N LEU A 37 -2.82 2.67 6.95
CA LEU A 37 -3.45 1.34 7.03
C LEU A 37 -4.23 0.98 5.76
N TYR A 38 -4.97 1.93 5.18
CA TYR A 38 -5.70 1.72 3.93
C TYR A 38 -4.76 1.46 2.76
N ARG A 39 -3.66 2.21 2.67
CA ARG A 39 -2.65 2.02 1.62
C ARG A 39 -2.00 0.65 1.73
N GLU A 40 -1.64 0.23 2.93
CA GLU A 40 -1.04 -1.08 3.17
C GLU A 40 -2.00 -2.22 2.83
N ALA A 41 -3.26 -2.16 3.28
CA ALA A 41 -4.27 -3.16 2.98
C ALA A 41 -4.55 -3.27 1.47
N MET A 42 -4.68 -2.12 0.78
CA MET A 42 -4.89 -2.09 -0.66
C MET A 42 -3.66 -2.60 -1.42
N ALA A 43 -2.45 -2.26 -0.98
CA ALA A 43 -1.22 -2.78 -1.55
C ALA A 43 -1.18 -4.31 -1.40
N ARG A 44 -1.44 -4.83 -0.21
CA ARG A 44 -1.44 -6.27 0.07
C ARG A 44 -2.38 -7.04 -0.85
N GLY A 45 -3.63 -6.61 -0.99
CA GLY A 45 -4.60 -7.25 -1.89
C GLY A 45 -4.13 -7.27 -3.34
N THR A 46 -3.61 -6.15 -3.82
CA THR A 46 -3.09 -6.03 -5.19
C THR A 46 -1.92 -6.98 -5.44
N PHE A 47 -0.93 -6.99 -4.54
CA PHE A 47 0.24 -7.85 -4.68
C PHE A 47 -0.08 -9.33 -4.50
N TYR A 48 -1.08 -9.65 -3.68
CA TYR A 48 -1.59 -11.01 -3.57
C TYR A 48 -2.17 -11.51 -4.90
N LEU A 49 -3.00 -10.71 -5.57
CA LEU A 49 -3.54 -11.06 -6.90
C LEU A 49 -2.45 -11.19 -7.97
N MET A 50 -1.41 -10.35 -7.91
CA MET A 50 -0.24 -10.51 -8.77
C MET A 50 0.47 -11.83 -8.52
N ALA A 51 0.72 -12.16 -7.25
CA ALA A 51 1.41 -13.38 -6.85
C ALA A 51 0.64 -14.62 -7.26
N GLU A 52 -0.68 -14.62 -7.11
CA GLU A 52 -1.54 -15.70 -7.58
C GLU A 52 -1.41 -15.89 -9.11
N GLY A 53 -1.36 -14.80 -9.87
CA GLY A 53 -1.07 -14.86 -11.29
C GLY A 53 0.29 -15.53 -11.57
N TYR A 54 1.34 -15.17 -10.85
CA TYR A 54 2.65 -15.83 -11.01
C TYR A 54 2.65 -17.32 -10.68
N GLN A 55 1.88 -17.73 -9.70
CA GLN A 55 1.76 -19.16 -9.32
C GLN A 55 1.03 -20.00 -10.37
N ARG A 56 0.09 -19.39 -11.11
CA ARG A 56 -0.67 -20.07 -12.17
C ARG A 56 0.15 -20.34 -13.44
N TYR A 57 1.20 -19.57 -13.66
CA TYR A 57 2.00 -19.63 -14.88
C TYR A 57 3.31 -20.39 -14.68
N GLU A 58 3.69 -21.18 -15.69
CA GLU A 58 5.01 -21.79 -15.78
C GLU A 58 6.10 -20.75 -16.00
N SER A 59 7.36 -21.11 -15.71
CA SER A 59 8.50 -20.18 -15.69
C SER A 59 8.65 -19.32 -16.96
N GLN A 60 8.35 -19.86 -18.15
CA GLN A 60 8.42 -19.12 -19.40
C GLN A 60 7.29 -18.09 -19.57
N GLU A 61 6.13 -18.37 -18.98
CA GLU A 61 4.96 -17.49 -19.04
C GLU A 61 5.00 -16.40 -17.97
N ARG A 62 5.76 -16.62 -16.89
CA ARG A 62 5.96 -15.62 -15.81
C ARG A 62 6.59 -14.33 -16.33
N GLU A 63 7.51 -14.42 -17.28
CA GLU A 63 8.10 -13.23 -17.89
C GLU A 63 7.07 -12.44 -18.72
N ARG A 64 6.21 -13.13 -19.45
CA ARG A 64 5.08 -12.50 -20.14
C ARG A 64 4.12 -11.83 -19.14
N TRP A 65 3.83 -12.49 -18.04
CA TRP A 65 2.99 -11.94 -16.99
C TRP A 65 3.60 -10.69 -16.40
N SER A 66 4.91 -10.68 -16.09
CA SER A 66 5.63 -9.47 -15.66
C SER A 66 5.48 -8.31 -16.64
N GLN A 67 5.55 -8.57 -17.93
CA GLN A 67 5.39 -7.53 -18.96
C GLN A 67 3.95 -6.99 -19.00
N VAL A 68 2.95 -7.84 -18.83
CA VAL A 68 1.53 -7.42 -18.73
C VAL A 68 1.33 -6.56 -17.52
N LEU A 69 1.82 -6.99 -16.36
CA LEU A 69 1.75 -6.23 -15.11
C LEU A 69 2.48 -4.89 -15.24
N SER A 70 3.68 -4.87 -15.83
CA SER A 70 4.45 -3.63 -16.02
C SER A 70 3.71 -2.60 -16.86
N LYS A 71 2.99 -3.04 -17.89
CA LYS A 71 2.12 -2.16 -18.69
C LYS A 71 0.91 -1.68 -17.91
N LEU A 72 0.29 -2.59 -17.14
CA LEU A 72 -0.90 -2.29 -16.36
C LEU A 72 -0.64 -1.25 -15.25
N PHE A 73 0.48 -1.42 -14.55
CA PHE A 73 0.90 -0.51 -13.48
C PHE A 73 1.66 0.71 -13.98
N ASN A 74 2.04 0.73 -15.26
CA ASN A 74 2.97 1.71 -15.82
C ASN A 74 4.23 1.84 -14.94
N ALA A 75 4.78 0.71 -14.54
CA ALA A 75 5.94 0.58 -13.66
C ALA A 75 6.69 -0.70 -14.01
N GLU A 76 7.99 -0.70 -13.82
CA GLU A 76 8.80 -1.90 -14.03
C GLU A 76 8.50 -2.91 -12.91
N ILE A 77 8.02 -4.10 -13.28
CA ILE A 77 7.74 -5.19 -12.35
C ILE A 77 8.67 -6.34 -12.68
N THR A 78 9.50 -6.72 -11.72
CA THR A 78 10.50 -7.78 -11.87
C THR A 78 10.39 -8.79 -10.74
N LEU A 79 10.75 -10.03 -11.06
CA LEU A 79 10.92 -11.08 -10.07
C LEU A 79 12.40 -11.16 -9.67
N LYS A 80 12.68 -11.16 -8.37
CA LYS A 80 14.03 -11.23 -7.83
C LYS A 80 14.12 -12.32 -6.77
N ASN A 81 15.31 -12.90 -6.60
CA ASN A 81 15.60 -13.84 -5.52
C ASN A 81 16.05 -13.09 -4.26
N ALA A 82 15.92 -13.71 -3.08
CA ALA A 82 16.35 -13.12 -1.80
C ALA A 82 17.80 -12.62 -1.82
N GLN A 83 18.69 -13.32 -2.53
CA GLN A 83 20.11 -12.97 -2.62
C GLN A 83 20.36 -11.65 -3.38
N GLU A 84 19.46 -11.27 -4.27
CA GLU A 84 19.53 -10.02 -5.04
C GLU A 84 18.97 -8.82 -4.27
N LEU A 85 18.17 -9.12 -3.24
CA LEU A 85 17.53 -8.12 -2.39
C LEU A 85 18.31 -8.05 -1.08
N GLN A 86 18.99 -6.97 -0.83
CA GLN A 86 19.61 -6.72 0.46
C GLN A 86 18.52 -6.42 1.50
N LEU A 87 17.84 -7.47 1.98
CA LEU A 87 16.75 -7.36 2.94
C LEU A 87 17.32 -7.14 4.35
N GLY A 88 16.75 -6.17 5.07
CA GLY A 88 16.98 -6.05 6.50
C GLY A 88 16.15 -7.09 7.26
N TYR A 89 16.58 -7.47 8.46
CA TYR A 89 15.90 -8.47 9.29
C TYR A 89 14.39 -8.20 9.49
N ARG A 90 14.00 -6.91 9.67
CA ARG A 90 12.59 -6.53 9.82
C ARG A 90 11.81 -6.65 8.52
N GLU A 91 12.43 -6.33 7.39
CA GLU A 91 11.80 -6.44 6.09
C GLU A 91 11.54 -7.90 5.73
N ASP A 92 12.52 -8.76 6.00
CA ASP A 92 12.41 -10.21 5.81
C ASP A 92 11.26 -10.81 6.64
N LEU A 93 11.15 -10.41 7.91
CA LEU A 93 10.06 -10.81 8.78
C LEU A 93 8.69 -10.34 8.23
N HIS A 94 8.57 -9.08 7.79
CA HIS A 94 7.33 -8.56 7.23
C HIS A 94 6.95 -9.29 5.94
N LEU A 95 7.91 -9.57 5.07
CA LEU A 95 7.66 -10.28 3.81
C LEU A 95 7.24 -11.72 4.06
N SER A 96 7.86 -12.41 5.03
CA SER A 96 7.48 -13.78 5.41
C SER A 96 6.07 -13.88 6.01
N ASP A 97 5.59 -12.81 6.65
CA ASP A 97 4.22 -12.67 7.13
C ASP A 97 3.21 -12.32 6.01
N GLY A 98 3.65 -12.29 4.75
CA GLY A 98 2.81 -11.94 3.60
C GLY A 98 2.41 -10.46 3.57
N LEU A 99 3.21 -9.60 4.20
CA LEU A 99 3.05 -8.15 4.16
C LEU A 99 3.86 -7.54 3.01
N VAL A 100 3.47 -6.35 2.61
CA VAL A 100 4.18 -5.57 1.59
C VAL A 100 5.21 -4.69 2.27
N VAL A 101 6.45 -4.70 1.79
CA VAL A 101 7.48 -3.76 2.23
C VAL A 101 7.58 -2.63 1.22
N MET A 102 7.53 -1.40 1.73
CA MET A 102 7.61 -0.18 0.92
C MET A 102 8.80 0.66 1.37
N ARG A 103 9.78 0.82 0.48
CA ARG A 103 10.96 1.66 0.69
C ARG A 103 10.74 3.00 -0.01
N LEU A 104 10.48 4.04 0.76
CA LEU A 104 10.27 5.39 0.23
C LEU A 104 11.62 6.05 -0.03
N ASN A 105 11.80 6.60 -1.23
CA ASN A 105 12.91 7.49 -1.57
C ASN A 105 12.35 8.90 -1.80
N ASP A 106 12.23 9.66 -0.71
CA ASP A 106 11.67 11.02 -0.74
C ASP A 106 12.50 11.98 -1.61
N SER A 107 13.81 11.73 -1.74
CA SER A 107 14.70 12.58 -2.53
C SER A 107 14.46 12.46 -4.04
N GLU A 108 14.01 11.30 -4.51
CA GLU A 108 13.77 11.01 -5.91
C GLU A 108 12.29 10.81 -6.24
N GLY A 109 11.42 10.87 -5.23
CA GLY A 109 9.97 10.84 -5.38
C GLY A 109 9.40 9.50 -5.87
N TYR A 110 10.05 8.39 -5.56
CA TYR A 110 9.55 7.06 -5.87
C TYR A 110 9.50 6.15 -4.63
N ALA A 111 8.73 5.09 -4.75
CA ALA A 111 8.67 4.01 -3.77
C ALA A 111 9.08 2.69 -4.43
N ASP A 112 10.04 1.98 -3.84
CA ASP A 112 10.32 0.59 -4.18
C ASP A 112 9.43 -0.30 -3.31
N ILE A 113 8.63 -1.14 -3.95
CA ILE A 113 7.66 -2.02 -3.29
C ILE A 113 8.11 -3.46 -3.50
N LEU A 114 8.13 -4.21 -2.39
CA LEU A 114 8.53 -5.61 -2.36
C LEU A 114 7.42 -6.47 -1.78
N PHE A 115 7.21 -7.64 -2.37
CA PHE A 115 6.26 -8.64 -1.89
C PHE A 115 6.81 -10.04 -2.17
N GLN A 116 6.79 -10.93 -1.16
CA GLN A 116 7.23 -12.30 -1.32
C GLN A 116 6.15 -13.16 -1.99
N LEU A 117 6.53 -14.00 -2.94
CA LEU A 117 5.64 -15.01 -3.50
C LEU A 117 5.37 -16.10 -2.45
N PRO A 118 4.10 -16.41 -2.16
CA PRO A 118 3.76 -17.42 -1.16
C PRO A 118 4.36 -18.78 -1.54
N GLY A 119 5.16 -19.34 -0.61
CA GLY A 119 5.77 -20.66 -0.78
C GLY A 119 7.01 -20.71 -1.68
N GLU A 120 7.48 -19.58 -2.19
CA GLU A 120 8.68 -19.47 -3.01
C GLU A 120 9.70 -18.51 -2.39
N ASP A 121 10.99 -18.73 -2.64
CA ASP A 121 12.06 -17.78 -2.30
C ASP A 121 12.25 -16.76 -3.45
N ALA A 122 11.14 -16.18 -3.87
CA ALA A 122 11.06 -15.22 -4.95
C ALA A 122 10.20 -14.01 -4.54
N TYR A 123 10.59 -12.84 -5.01
CA TYR A 123 10.01 -11.57 -4.61
C TYR A 123 9.59 -10.76 -5.82
N ILE A 124 8.35 -10.28 -5.83
CA ILE A 124 7.90 -9.28 -6.78
C ILE A 124 8.46 -7.94 -6.32
N THR A 125 9.17 -7.26 -7.20
CA THR A 125 9.69 -5.92 -6.95
C THR A 125 9.18 -4.95 -8.00
N THR A 126 8.78 -3.76 -7.56
CA THR A 126 8.36 -2.71 -8.49
C THR A 126 8.74 -1.34 -7.96
N ARG A 127 9.00 -0.41 -8.88
CA ARG A 127 9.26 0.99 -8.57
C ARG A 127 8.12 1.85 -9.09
N MET A 128 7.49 2.59 -8.19
CA MET A 128 6.33 3.43 -8.53
C MET A 128 6.53 4.88 -8.10
N THR A 129 6.14 5.82 -8.97
CA THR A 129 6.16 7.26 -8.68
C THR A 129 4.80 7.81 -8.25
N LYS A 130 3.71 7.16 -8.67
CA LYS A 130 2.32 7.53 -8.35
C LYS A 130 1.55 6.35 -7.79
N VAL A 131 1.96 5.88 -6.61
CA VAL A 131 1.48 4.62 -6.02
C VAL A 131 -0.05 4.52 -6.00
N SER A 132 -0.75 5.55 -5.55
CA SER A 132 -2.22 5.48 -5.34
C SER A 132 -3.01 5.35 -6.64
N GLU A 133 -2.68 6.14 -7.68
CA GLU A 133 -3.41 6.14 -8.94
C GLU A 133 -3.12 4.89 -9.78
N GLN A 134 -1.84 4.55 -9.90
CA GLN A 134 -1.38 3.36 -10.62
C GLN A 134 -1.96 2.10 -9.99
N GLN A 135 -1.92 2.01 -8.68
CA GLN A 135 -2.42 0.88 -7.92
C GLN A 135 -3.92 0.70 -8.05
N ALA A 136 -4.72 1.76 -7.87
CA ALA A 136 -6.18 1.66 -7.95
C ALA A 136 -6.66 1.15 -9.32
N ARG A 137 -6.09 1.70 -10.40
CA ARG A 137 -6.42 1.29 -11.76
C ARG A 137 -6.05 -0.17 -12.02
N ALA A 138 -4.84 -0.55 -11.63
CA ALA A 138 -4.32 -1.89 -11.84
C ALA A 138 -5.07 -2.94 -11.02
N THR A 139 -5.39 -2.63 -9.76
CA THR A 139 -6.18 -3.52 -8.90
C THR A 139 -7.54 -3.81 -9.51
N ALA A 140 -8.25 -2.81 -10.03
CA ALA A 140 -9.54 -3.02 -10.68
C ALA A 140 -9.44 -4.01 -11.86
N VAL A 141 -8.41 -3.90 -12.68
CA VAL A 141 -8.19 -4.84 -13.80
C VAL A 141 -7.81 -6.24 -13.31
N LEU A 142 -6.96 -6.34 -12.27
CA LEU A 142 -6.58 -7.63 -11.69
C LEU A 142 -7.79 -8.36 -11.07
N VAL A 143 -8.65 -7.64 -10.34
CA VAL A 143 -9.90 -8.18 -9.79
C VAL A 143 -10.80 -8.68 -10.90
N LEU A 144 -11.01 -7.90 -11.95
CA LEU A 144 -11.82 -8.33 -13.09
C LEU A 144 -11.22 -9.57 -13.77
N ASN A 145 -9.90 -9.62 -13.95
CA ASN A 145 -9.25 -10.78 -14.51
C ASN A 145 -9.37 -12.01 -13.60
N HIS A 146 -9.24 -11.83 -12.28
CA HIS A 146 -9.45 -12.92 -11.32
C HIS A 146 -10.87 -13.45 -11.39
N LEU A 147 -11.88 -12.58 -11.32
CA LEU A 147 -13.29 -12.94 -11.39
C LEU A 147 -13.68 -13.60 -12.71
N SER A 148 -13.02 -13.26 -13.81
CA SER A 148 -13.31 -13.88 -15.13
C SER A 148 -13.02 -15.39 -15.18
N HIS A 149 -12.31 -15.94 -14.20
CA HIS A 149 -12.05 -17.38 -14.07
C HIS A 149 -13.12 -18.13 -13.27
N PHE A 150 -14.08 -17.41 -12.67
CA PHE A 150 -15.18 -17.97 -11.90
C PHE A 150 -16.52 -17.71 -12.59
N PRO A 151 -17.53 -18.60 -12.44
CA PRO A 151 -18.89 -18.32 -12.84
C PRO A 151 -19.46 -17.10 -12.09
N GLU A 152 -20.39 -16.36 -12.69
CA GLU A 152 -20.91 -15.12 -12.10
C GLU A 152 -21.60 -15.33 -10.74
N ASP A 153 -22.17 -16.50 -10.50
CA ASP A 153 -22.82 -16.89 -9.25
C ASP A 153 -21.84 -17.17 -8.11
N GLU A 154 -20.55 -17.33 -8.39
CA GLU A 154 -19.49 -17.56 -7.40
C GLU A 154 -18.66 -16.30 -7.09
N TRP A 155 -18.92 -15.17 -7.73
CA TRP A 155 -18.10 -13.95 -7.57
C TRP A 155 -18.07 -13.42 -6.14
N GLU A 156 -19.16 -13.53 -5.38
CA GLU A 156 -19.20 -13.08 -3.98
C GLU A 156 -18.29 -13.93 -3.07
N GLN A 157 -18.00 -15.18 -3.46
CA GLN A 157 -17.13 -16.07 -2.69
C GLN A 157 -15.67 -15.97 -3.13
N ALA A 158 -15.43 -15.44 -4.35
CA ALA A 158 -14.10 -15.28 -4.94
C ALA A 158 -13.42 -13.94 -4.55
N LEU A 159 -14.14 -13.01 -3.92
CA LEU A 159 -13.65 -11.72 -3.40
C LEU A 159 -13.43 -11.76 -1.88
#